data_3ec0ba0fae1de01df38120af899c513c
#
_entry.id   3ec0ba0fae1de01df38120af899c513c
#
_cell.length_a   1.000
_cell.length_b   1.000
_cell.length_c   1.000
_cell.angle_alpha   90.00
_cell.angle_beta   90.00
_cell.angle_gamma   90.00
#
_symmetry.space_group_name_H-M   'P 1'
#
loop_
_entity.id
_entity.type
_entity.pdbx_description
1 polymer ?
#
loop_
_entity_poly.entity_id
_entity_poly.type
_entity_poly.pdbx_seq_one_letter_code
_entity_poly.pdbx_strand_id
1 'polypeptide(L)'
;MLPGQPPTFRQPSASDRPWWWRLEDASGESLDVEGHSDERFFTQGDAESWVGEIWADLAEHGVAAVTLFEHERQVYGPMSLSA
;
A
#
# COMPACT_ATOMS: atom_id res chain seq x y z
N MET A 1 -8.77 22.11 -21.90
CA MET A 1 -8.85 21.57 -22.08
C MET A 1 -8.57 21.44 -22.45
N LEU A 2 -8.50 21.25 -22.20
CA LEU A 2 -8.37 20.72 -22.49
C LEU A 2 -8.58 20.29 -22.98
N PRO A 3 -8.45 20.66 -23.37
CA PRO A 3 -8.98 19.84 -23.85
C PRO A 3 -8.72 18.64 -23.71
N GLY A 4 -8.77 18.31 -23.50
CA GLY A 4 -8.53 17.19 -23.27
C GLY A 4 -8.55 16.62 -22.14
N GLN A 5 -8.77 16.80 -21.47
CA GLN A 5 -8.86 16.23 -20.59
C GLN A 5 -9.71 16.23 -20.09
N PRO A 6 -10.11 15.91 -19.96
CA PRO A 6 -10.97 15.75 -19.42
C PRO A 6 -11.23 15.13 -18.77
N PRO A 7 -11.33 15.01 -18.43
CA PRO A 7 -11.74 14.37 -17.85
C PRO A 7 -12.42 14.22 -17.09
N THR A 8 -12.69 14.60 -17.19
CA THR A 8 -13.60 14.49 -16.61
C THR A 8 -14.01 13.37 -15.92
N PHE A 9 -14.55 12.66 -16.15
CA PHE A 9 -14.69 11.53 -15.45
C PHE A 9 -13.52 10.76 -15.64
N ARG A 10 -13.08 10.12 -14.66
CA ARG A 10 -12.00 9.23 -14.82
C ARG A 10 -12.21 8.04 -13.97
N GLN A 11 -11.55 6.98 -14.36
CA GLN A 11 -11.56 5.78 -13.61
C GLN A 11 -10.84 6.01 -12.32
N PRO A 12 -11.21 5.35 -11.24
CA PRO A 12 -10.37 5.33 -10.07
C PRO A 12 -9.01 4.78 -10.45
N SER A 13 -7.97 5.43 -10.00
CA SER A 13 -6.63 5.07 -10.39
C SER A 13 -5.72 5.20 -9.19
N ALA A 14 -4.46 4.86 -9.37
CA ALA A 14 -3.50 4.97 -8.30
C ALA A 14 -3.37 6.41 -7.81
N SER A 15 -3.61 7.39 -8.69
CA SER A 15 -3.53 8.78 -8.27
C SER A 15 -4.70 9.18 -7.39
N ASP A 16 -5.83 8.47 -7.47
CA ASP A 16 -6.96 8.73 -6.59
C ASP A 16 -6.80 8.04 -5.26
N ARG A 17 -5.95 7.04 -5.18
CA ARG A 17 -5.67 6.29 -3.97
C ARG A 17 -4.18 6.26 -3.79
N PRO A 18 -3.59 7.32 -3.26
CA PRO A 18 -2.13 7.45 -3.24
C PRO A 18 -1.43 6.59 -2.21
N TRP A 19 -2.15 6.09 -1.20
CA TRP A 19 -1.53 5.39 -0.09
C TRP A 19 -1.47 3.91 -0.36
N TRP A 20 -0.31 3.30 -0.07
CA TRP A 20 -0.15 1.85 -0.26
C TRP A 20 1.00 1.36 0.60
N TRP A 21 0.98 0.06 0.86
CA TRP A 21 2.00 -0.57 1.67
C TRP A 21 2.91 -1.39 0.78
N ARG A 22 4.21 -1.20 0.91
CA ARG A 22 5.17 -2.11 0.32
C ARG A 22 5.37 -3.24 1.30
N LEU A 23 5.15 -4.47 0.85
CA LEU A 23 5.30 -5.65 1.68
C LEU A 23 6.70 -6.18 1.48
N GLU A 24 7.39 -6.50 2.57
CA GLU A 24 8.79 -6.86 2.51
C GLU A 24 9.01 -8.15 3.26
N ASP A 25 9.93 -8.99 2.74
CA ASP A 25 10.29 -10.22 3.41
C ASP A 25 11.39 -9.95 4.43
N ALA A 26 11.89 -11.02 5.04
CA ALA A 26 12.89 -10.88 6.10
C ALA A 26 14.19 -10.28 5.61
N SER A 27 14.46 -10.37 4.31
CA SER A 27 15.68 -9.79 3.76
C SER A 27 15.50 -8.34 3.35
N GLY A 28 14.29 -7.81 3.45
CA GLY A 28 13.99 -6.44 3.09
C GLY A 28 13.57 -6.27 1.65
N GLU A 29 13.39 -7.35 0.93
CA GLU A 29 12.98 -7.26 -0.47
C GLU A 29 11.47 -7.24 -0.59
N SER A 30 11.01 -6.57 -1.63
CA SER A 30 9.59 -6.47 -1.90
C SER A 30 9.00 -7.85 -2.15
N LEU A 31 7.89 -8.13 -1.49
CA LEU A 31 7.23 -9.43 -1.58
C LEU A 31 5.85 -9.22 -2.14
N ASP A 32 5.50 -10.03 -3.13
CA ASP A 32 4.21 -9.94 -3.78
C ASP A 32 3.28 -10.98 -3.17
N VAL A 33 2.22 -10.51 -2.50
CA VAL A 33 1.26 -11.40 -1.86
C VAL A 33 -0.06 -11.22 -2.59
N GLU A 34 -0.51 -12.27 -3.23
CA GLU A 34 -1.72 -12.21 -4.03
C GLU A 34 -2.90 -11.81 -3.16
N GLY A 35 -3.66 -10.85 -3.65
CA GLY A 35 -4.81 -10.36 -2.92
C GLY A 35 -4.51 -9.23 -1.96
N HIS A 36 -3.23 -8.94 -1.71
CA HIS A 36 -2.86 -7.90 -0.75
C HIS A 36 -1.90 -6.87 -1.32
N SER A 37 -1.06 -7.24 -2.27
CA SER A 37 -0.02 -6.34 -2.77
C SER A 37 -0.56 -5.17 -3.56
N ASP A 38 -1.76 -5.31 -4.10
CA ASP A 38 -2.34 -4.29 -4.95
C ASP A 38 -3.26 -3.33 -4.23
N GLU A 39 -3.39 -3.47 -2.92
CA GLU A 39 -4.32 -2.63 -2.17
C GLU A 39 -3.85 -1.18 -2.15
N ARG A 40 -4.78 -0.28 -2.39
CA ARG A 40 -4.53 1.15 -2.38
C ARG A 40 -5.61 1.83 -1.57
N PHE A 41 -5.26 2.96 -0.96
CA PHE A 41 -6.15 3.61 -0.01
C PHE A 41 -6.24 5.09 -0.30
N PHE A 42 -7.38 5.68 0.04
CA PHE A 42 -7.60 7.11 -0.16
C PHE A 42 -6.87 7.94 0.88
N THR A 43 -6.73 7.44 2.10
CA THR A 43 -6.13 8.20 3.19
C THR A 43 -5.13 7.34 3.93
N GLN A 44 -4.26 8.01 4.67
CA GLN A 44 -3.31 7.32 5.52
C GLN A 44 -4.01 6.50 6.59
N GLY A 45 -5.09 7.05 7.17
CA GLY A 45 -5.84 6.33 8.19
C GLY A 45 -6.43 5.03 7.68
N ASP A 46 -6.95 5.06 6.45
CA ASP A 46 -7.47 3.84 5.84
C ASP A 46 -6.38 2.80 5.68
N ALA A 47 -5.19 3.24 5.24
CA ALA A 47 -4.08 2.32 5.05
C ALA A 47 -3.65 1.71 6.37
N GLU A 48 -3.62 2.51 7.42
CA GLU A 48 -3.19 2.02 8.73
C GLU A 48 -4.22 1.07 9.34
N SER A 49 -5.50 1.35 9.13
CA SER A 49 -6.55 0.45 9.61
C SER A 49 -6.45 -0.90 8.91
N TRP A 50 -6.19 -0.87 7.62
CA TRP A 50 -6.09 -2.10 6.85
C TRP A 50 -4.96 -2.99 7.37
N VAL A 51 -3.76 -2.41 7.55
CA VAL A 51 -2.64 -3.22 7.99
C VAL A 51 -2.84 -3.70 9.42
N GLY A 52 -3.53 -2.91 10.24
CA GLY A 52 -3.83 -3.32 11.60
C GLY A 52 -4.78 -4.51 11.67
N GLU A 53 -5.60 -4.69 10.63
CA GLU A 53 -6.54 -5.80 10.61
C GLU A 53 -5.95 -7.06 10.00
N ILE A 54 -4.99 -6.91 9.08
CA ILE A 54 -4.53 -8.09 8.35
C ILE A 54 -3.08 -8.43 8.58
N TRP A 55 -2.43 -7.77 9.54
CA TRP A 55 -1.00 -7.97 9.74
C TRP A 55 -0.65 -9.45 9.99
N ALA A 56 -1.52 -10.17 10.71
CA ALA A 56 -1.24 -11.57 10.99
C ALA A 56 -1.32 -12.41 9.73
N ASP A 57 -2.27 -12.07 8.85
CA ASP A 57 -2.41 -12.78 7.59
C ASP A 57 -1.20 -12.52 6.70
N LEU A 58 -0.73 -11.28 6.68
CA LEU A 58 0.48 -10.95 5.94
C LEU A 58 1.68 -11.72 6.47
N ALA A 59 1.80 -11.80 7.79
CA ALA A 59 2.92 -12.52 8.39
C ALA A 59 2.90 -13.99 8.00
N GLU A 60 1.71 -14.57 7.90
CA GLU A 60 1.60 -15.96 7.50
C GLU A 60 2.04 -16.18 6.06
N HIS A 61 1.98 -15.14 5.25
CA HIS A 61 2.42 -15.23 3.86
C HIS A 61 3.88 -14.85 3.66
N GLY A 62 4.62 -14.71 4.76
CA GLY A 62 6.05 -14.43 4.67
C GLY A 62 6.41 -12.97 4.75
N VAL A 63 5.45 -12.09 4.96
CA VAL A 63 5.74 -10.66 5.08
C VAL A 63 6.34 -10.41 6.45
N ALA A 64 7.54 -9.87 6.49
CA ALA A 64 8.23 -9.58 7.73
C ALA A 64 8.08 -8.13 8.14
N ALA A 65 7.87 -7.24 7.18
CA ALA A 65 7.77 -5.81 7.48
C ALA A 65 6.98 -5.13 6.38
N VAL A 66 6.47 -3.94 6.69
CA VAL A 66 5.72 -3.13 5.71
C VAL A 66 6.22 -1.70 5.78
N THR A 67 6.20 -1.02 4.63
CA THR A 67 6.58 0.39 4.53
C THR A 67 5.43 1.13 3.86
N LEU A 68 5.03 2.24 4.45
CA LEU A 68 3.92 3.04 3.93
C LEU A 68 4.43 4.05 2.92
N PHE A 69 3.77 4.09 1.79
CA PHE A 69 4.08 5.03 0.71
C PHE A 69 2.87 5.88 0.39
N GLU A 70 3.14 7.11 0.00
CA GLU A 70 2.16 7.97 -0.65
C GLU A 70 2.69 8.22 -2.05
N HIS A 71 2.03 7.67 -3.06
CA HIS A 71 2.57 7.64 -4.42
C HIS A 71 3.94 6.97 -4.39
N GLU A 72 4.99 7.68 -4.77
CA GLU A 72 6.33 7.12 -4.79
C GLU A 72 7.16 7.55 -3.60
N ARG A 73 6.56 8.26 -2.67
CA ARG A 73 7.28 8.81 -1.52
C ARG A 73 7.09 7.92 -0.31
N GLN A 74 8.18 7.49 0.28
CA GLN A 74 8.13 6.71 1.50
C GLN A 74 7.74 7.62 2.66
N VAL A 75 6.66 7.28 3.35
CA VAL A 75 6.18 8.07 4.45
C VAL A 75 6.83 7.60 5.75
N TYR A 76 6.79 6.31 6.02
CA TYR A 76 7.53 5.75 7.14
C TYR A 76 7.65 4.23 6.98
N GLY A 77 8.56 3.67 7.75
CA GLY A 77 8.83 2.25 7.75
C GLY A 77 10.29 2.01 7.41
N PRO A 78 10.69 0.76 7.28
CA PRO A 78 9.83 -0.43 7.41
C PRO A 78 9.44 -0.67 8.85
N MET A 79 8.23 -1.20 9.02
CA MET A 79 7.68 -1.51 10.32
C MET A 79 7.56 -3.01 10.42
N SER A 80 8.20 -3.59 11.43
CA SER A 80 8.20 -5.03 11.60
C SER A 80 6.81 -5.51 11.98
N LEU A 81 6.41 -6.65 11.42
CA LEU A 81 5.15 -7.28 11.77
C LEU A 81 5.30 -8.23 12.95
N SER A 82 6.54 -8.58 13.30
CA SER A 82 6.71 -9.42 14.48
C SER A 82 6.89 -8.53 15.68
N ALA A 83 6.32 -8.96 16.77
CA ALA A 83 6.34 -8.19 17.98
C ALA A 83 7.70 -8.22 18.65
#